data_0be9c37cefa6297cd58e0b97cb1799fd
#
_entry.id   0be9c37cefa6297cd58e0b97cb1799fd
#
_cell.length_a   1.000
_cell.length_b   1.000
_cell.length_c   1.000
_cell.angle_alpha   90.00
_cell.angle_beta   90.00
_cell.angle_gamma   90.00
#
_symmetry.space_group_name_H-M   'P 1'
#
loop_
_entity.id
_entity.type
_entity.pdbx_description
1 polymer ?
#
loop_
_entity_poly.entity_id
_entity_poly.type
_entity_poly.pdbx_seq_one_letter_code
_entity_poly.pdbx_strand_id
1 'polypeptide(L)'
;MKVYNTLTRKKEELVPITPGEIKIYACGPTVYNYIHIGNARPLCIFDILRRYLEYRGYNVKFVQNFTDIDDKIIRRANEEHVDFSEISERYIKEFWTDADGLNVRHATINPKATENIDAIIQIISTLIEKGYAYEAQGDVYFS
;
A
#
# COMPACT_ATOMS: atom_id res chain seq x y z
N MET A 1 7.82 16.16 -16.39
CA MET A 1 7.72 16.44 -14.94
C MET A 1 8.91 15.81 -14.26
N LYS A 2 9.52 16.49 -13.28
CA LYS A 2 10.65 15.92 -12.52
C LYS A 2 10.18 15.47 -11.14
N VAL A 3 10.63 14.28 -10.74
CA VAL A 3 10.40 13.70 -9.41
C VAL A 3 11.74 13.40 -8.74
N TYR A 4 11.77 13.47 -7.42
CA TYR A 4 12.97 13.05 -6.68
C TYR A 4 13.01 11.52 -6.62
N ASN A 5 14.09 10.96 -7.15
CA ASN A 5 14.34 9.52 -7.12
C ASN A 5 15.26 9.21 -5.92
N THR A 6 14.75 8.49 -4.94
CA THR A 6 15.49 8.13 -3.73
C THR A 6 16.68 7.21 -4.03
N LEU A 7 16.57 6.36 -5.06
CA LEU A 7 17.67 5.45 -5.46
C LEU A 7 18.87 6.22 -5.99
N THR A 8 18.66 7.20 -6.86
CA THR A 8 19.73 8.02 -7.44
C THR A 8 20.04 9.29 -6.65
N ARG A 9 19.16 9.65 -5.68
CA ARG A 9 19.21 10.87 -4.86
C ARG A 9 19.22 12.17 -5.68
N LYS A 10 18.54 12.15 -6.84
CA LYS A 10 18.44 13.29 -7.76
C LYS A 10 16.99 13.52 -8.20
N LYS A 11 16.72 14.76 -8.65
CA LYS A 11 15.48 15.05 -9.37
C LYS A 11 15.65 14.66 -10.83
N GLU A 12 14.88 13.70 -11.28
CA GLU A 12 14.93 13.13 -12.61
C GLU A 12 13.60 13.29 -13.33
N GLU A 13 13.63 13.26 -14.65
CA GLU A 13 12.44 13.27 -15.48
C GLU A 13 11.64 11.99 -15.24
N LEU A 14 10.34 12.14 -14.99
CA LEU A 14 9.43 10.99 -14.93
C LEU A 14 9.21 10.45 -16.35
N VAL A 15 9.83 9.32 -16.63
CA VAL A 15 9.70 8.61 -17.92
C VAL A 15 8.83 7.37 -17.70
N PRO A 16 7.65 7.29 -18.33
CA PRO A 16 6.81 6.09 -18.23
C PRO A 16 7.49 4.88 -18.87
N ILE A 17 7.36 3.71 -18.24
CA ILE A 17 7.80 2.43 -18.81
C ILE A 17 6.99 2.10 -20.07
N THR A 18 5.68 2.34 -20.02
CA THR A 18 4.78 2.20 -21.16
C THR A 18 4.33 3.59 -21.58
N PRO A 19 4.53 4.00 -22.84
CA PRO A 19 4.09 5.31 -23.32
C PRO A 19 2.61 5.58 -23.01
N GLY A 20 2.32 6.73 -22.42
CA GLY A 20 0.96 7.13 -22.07
C GLY A 20 0.38 6.50 -20.79
N GLU A 21 1.07 5.54 -20.15
CA GLU A 21 0.61 4.89 -18.93
C GLU A 21 1.55 5.14 -17.76
N ILE A 22 1.00 5.48 -16.59
CA ILE A 22 1.75 5.59 -15.33
C ILE A 22 1.15 4.65 -14.30
N LYS A 23 2.01 3.82 -13.68
CA LYS A 23 1.64 2.94 -12.59
C LYS A 23 2.26 3.46 -11.31
N ILE A 24 1.42 3.67 -10.30
CA ILE A 24 1.82 4.16 -8.97
C ILE A 24 1.41 3.12 -7.95
N TYR A 25 2.35 2.74 -7.10
CA TYR A 25 2.06 2.01 -5.87
C TYR A 25 2.42 2.89 -4.68
N ALA A 26 1.49 3.05 -3.76
CA ALA A 26 1.71 3.69 -2.47
C ALA A 26 1.34 2.73 -1.35
N CYS A 27 2.20 2.60 -0.35
CA CYS A 27 1.85 1.83 0.84
C CYS A 27 0.60 2.42 1.50
N GLY A 28 -0.37 1.56 1.77
CA GLY A 28 -1.54 1.91 2.54
C GLY A 28 -1.33 1.77 4.04
N PRO A 29 -2.33 2.06 4.86
CA PRO A 29 -2.24 1.97 6.30
C PRO A 29 -2.32 0.53 6.79
N THR A 30 -1.78 0.28 8.00
CA THR A 30 -2.18 -0.84 8.85
C THR A 30 -3.48 -0.45 9.52
N VAL A 31 -4.54 -1.22 9.27
CA VAL A 31 -5.92 -0.85 9.63
C VAL A 31 -6.31 -1.35 11.03
N TYR A 32 -5.63 -0.85 12.04
CA TYR A 32 -5.88 -1.18 13.45
C TYR A 32 -6.49 -0.02 14.25
N ASN A 33 -6.51 1.20 13.69
CA ASN A 33 -7.01 2.41 14.34
C ASN A 33 -7.38 3.46 13.30
N TYR A 34 -8.05 4.54 13.74
CA TYR A 34 -8.29 5.73 12.92
C TYR A 34 -6.98 6.29 12.36
N ILE A 35 -7.05 6.86 11.16
CA ILE A 35 -5.93 7.60 10.61
C ILE A 35 -5.75 8.94 11.37
N HIS A 36 -4.54 9.46 11.29
CA HIS A 36 -4.22 10.80 11.80
C HIS A 36 -3.61 11.65 10.67
N ILE A 37 -3.34 12.93 10.93
CA ILE A 37 -2.82 13.86 9.92
C ILE A 37 -1.57 13.36 9.19
N GLY A 38 -0.73 12.56 9.86
CA GLY A 38 0.45 11.94 9.25
C GLY A 38 0.10 10.90 8.16
N ASN A 39 -1.03 10.19 8.30
CA ASN A 39 -1.56 9.28 7.28
C ASN A 39 -2.32 10.04 6.19
N ALA A 40 -3.06 11.07 6.54
CA ALA A 40 -3.82 11.90 5.61
C ALA A 40 -2.92 12.63 4.60
N ARG A 41 -1.75 13.09 5.03
CA ARG A 41 -0.80 13.80 4.17
C ARG A 41 -0.39 13.03 2.92
N PRO A 42 0.15 11.80 2.98
CA PRO A 42 0.46 11.02 1.78
C PRO A 42 -0.77 10.72 0.93
N LEU A 43 -1.95 10.48 1.52
CA LEU A 43 -3.20 10.29 0.78
C LEU A 43 -3.48 11.48 -0.14
N CYS A 44 -3.50 12.68 0.40
CA CYS A 44 -3.74 13.90 -0.39
C CYS A 44 -2.66 14.14 -1.44
N ILE A 45 -1.38 13.91 -1.10
CA ILE A 45 -0.26 14.13 -2.04
C ILE A 45 -0.33 13.17 -3.22
N PHE A 46 -0.61 11.88 -2.98
CA PHE A 46 -0.72 10.91 -4.06
C PHE A 46 -1.97 11.11 -4.90
N ASP A 47 -3.09 11.55 -4.32
CA ASP A 47 -4.28 11.92 -5.09
C ASP A 47 -4.03 13.16 -5.98
N ILE A 48 -3.36 14.19 -5.47
CA ILE A 48 -2.94 15.35 -6.28
C ILE A 48 -2.01 14.91 -7.41
N LEU A 49 -1.03 14.06 -7.13
CA LEU A 49 -0.12 13.54 -8.15
C LEU A 49 -0.89 12.78 -9.24
N ARG A 50 -1.81 11.89 -8.85
CA ARG A 50 -2.67 11.13 -9.76
C ARG A 50 -3.48 12.08 -10.65
N ARG A 51 -4.21 13.02 -10.05
CA ARG A 51 -5.04 14.00 -10.78
C ARG A 51 -4.20 14.84 -11.75
N TYR A 52 -3.03 15.26 -11.34
CA TYR A 52 -2.13 16.02 -12.19
C TYR A 52 -1.64 15.20 -13.40
N LEU A 53 -1.26 13.94 -13.19
CA LEU A 53 -0.82 13.06 -14.28
C LEU A 53 -1.96 12.77 -15.27
N GLU A 54 -3.18 12.53 -14.77
CA GLU A 54 -4.38 12.37 -15.59
C GLU A 54 -4.69 13.66 -16.38
N TYR A 55 -4.59 14.83 -15.76
CA TYR A 55 -4.71 16.12 -16.43
C TYR A 55 -3.67 16.29 -17.55
N ARG A 56 -2.46 15.73 -17.37
CA ARG A 56 -1.40 15.73 -18.39
C ARG A 56 -1.62 14.67 -19.47
N GLY A 57 -2.74 13.95 -19.46
CA GLY A 57 -3.13 13.00 -20.49
C GLY A 57 -2.60 11.57 -20.29
N TYR A 58 -2.04 11.25 -19.11
CA TYR A 58 -1.63 9.89 -18.80
C TYR A 58 -2.81 9.05 -18.30
N ASN A 59 -2.82 7.77 -18.69
CA ASN A 59 -3.65 6.76 -18.04
C ASN A 59 -2.95 6.32 -16.74
N VAL A 60 -3.53 6.62 -15.59
CA VAL A 60 -2.91 6.35 -14.29
C VAL A 60 -3.56 5.16 -13.61
N LYS A 61 -2.79 4.10 -13.37
CA LYS A 61 -3.15 2.99 -12.49
C LYS A 61 -2.55 3.23 -11.13
N PHE A 62 -3.39 3.51 -10.14
CA PHE A 62 -2.96 3.75 -8.77
C PHE A 62 -3.37 2.58 -7.87
N VAL A 63 -2.40 1.97 -7.21
CA VAL A 63 -2.58 0.86 -6.28
C VAL A 63 -2.18 1.32 -4.89
N GLN A 64 -3.05 1.06 -3.91
CA GLN A 64 -2.78 1.28 -2.50
C GLN A 64 -3.34 0.12 -1.70
N ASN A 65 -2.47 -0.62 -1.01
CA ASN A 65 -2.88 -1.78 -0.23
C ASN A 65 -3.51 -1.40 1.12
N PHE A 66 -4.19 -2.37 1.73
CA PHE A 66 -4.45 -2.41 3.17
C PHE A 66 -3.62 -3.52 3.81
N THR A 67 -2.91 -3.18 4.88
CA THR A 67 -2.32 -4.18 5.78
C THR A 67 -3.39 -4.53 6.81
N ASP A 68 -4.17 -5.54 6.50
CA ASP A 68 -5.34 -5.99 7.25
C ASP A 68 -5.05 -7.21 8.16
N ILE A 69 -3.77 -7.62 8.23
CA ILE A 69 -3.22 -8.55 9.21
C ILE A 69 -1.85 -8.05 9.66
N ASP A 70 -1.67 -7.88 10.95
CA ASP A 70 -0.47 -7.33 11.60
C ASP A 70 -0.58 -7.56 13.12
N ASP A 71 0.54 -7.62 13.83
CA ASP A 71 0.56 -7.81 15.30
C ASP A 71 -0.28 -6.77 16.04
N LYS A 72 -0.37 -5.54 15.54
CA LYS A 72 -1.19 -4.48 16.15
C LYS A 72 -2.67 -4.76 16.03
N ILE A 73 -3.10 -5.33 14.90
CA ILE A 73 -4.50 -5.73 14.67
C ILE A 73 -4.84 -6.90 15.59
N ILE A 74 -3.97 -7.93 15.64
CA ILE A 74 -4.15 -9.11 16.48
C ILE A 74 -4.20 -8.71 17.97
N ARG A 75 -3.30 -7.84 18.41
CA ARG A 75 -3.29 -7.36 19.81
C ARG A 75 -4.59 -6.66 20.15
N ARG A 76 -5.06 -5.75 19.27
CA ARG A 76 -6.30 -5.03 19.49
C ARG A 76 -7.52 -5.96 19.49
N ALA A 77 -7.56 -6.94 18.60
CA ALA A 77 -8.61 -7.94 18.56
C ALA A 77 -8.69 -8.73 19.88
N ASN A 78 -7.52 -9.12 20.43
CA ASN A 78 -7.45 -9.78 21.74
C ASN A 78 -7.92 -8.88 22.89
N GLU A 79 -7.58 -7.59 22.87
CA GLU A 79 -8.01 -6.61 23.88
C GLU A 79 -9.54 -6.37 23.81
N GLU A 80 -10.12 -6.36 22.61
CA GLU A 80 -11.55 -6.17 22.40
C GLU A 80 -12.36 -7.48 22.42
N HIS A 81 -11.69 -8.65 22.52
CA HIS A 81 -12.30 -9.99 22.48
C HIS A 81 -13.13 -10.25 21.22
N VAL A 82 -12.62 -9.81 20.06
CA VAL A 82 -13.23 -10.00 18.73
C VAL A 82 -12.25 -10.66 17.77
N ASP A 83 -12.74 -11.08 16.60
CA ASP A 83 -11.86 -11.56 15.54
C ASP A 83 -11.06 -10.40 14.91
N PHE A 84 -9.83 -10.69 14.47
CA PHE A 84 -8.96 -9.69 13.87
C PHE A 84 -9.57 -9.07 12.59
N SER A 85 -10.38 -9.83 11.85
CA SER A 85 -11.08 -9.35 10.68
C SER A 85 -12.10 -8.26 11.02
N GLU A 86 -12.77 -8.33 12.17
CA GLU A 86 -13.70 -7.29 12.61
C GLU A 86 -12.98 -5.96 12.87
N ILE A 87 -11.77 -6.01 13.42
CA ILE A 87 -10.92 -4.82 13.61
C ILE A 87 -10.55 -4.22 12.26
N SER A 88 -9.99 -5.04 11.36
CA SER A 88 -9.52 -4.56 10.07
C SER A 88 -10.66 -4.00 9.21
N GLU A 89 -11.81 -4.67 9.14
CA GLU A 89 -12.97 -4.20 8.37
C GLU A 89 -13.54 -2.89 8.94
N ARG A 90 -13.61 -2.76 10.26
CA ARG A 90 -14.03 -1.53 10.92
C ARG A 90 -13.15 -0.36 10.51
N TYR A 91 -11.83 -0.51 10.61
CA TYR A 91 -10.91 0.60 10.33
C TYR A 91 -10.66 0.84 8.84
N ILE A 92 -10.92 -0.13 7.96
CA ILE A 92 -11.03 0.12 6.51
C ILE A 92 -12.22 1.02 6.22
N LYS A 93 -13.37 0.78 6.86
CA LYS A 93 -14.55 1.64 6.70
C LYS A 93 -14.31 3.06 7.19
N GLU A 94 -13.70 3.20 8.37
CA GLU A 94 -13.35 4.52 8.92
C GLU A 94 -12.31 5.23 8.05
N PHE A 95 -11.31 4.50 7.52
CA PHE A 95 -10.36 5.04 6.56
C PHE A 95 -11.05 5.67 5.34
N TRP A 96 -12.05 4.98 4.78
CA TRP A 96 -12.80 5.53 3.65
C TRP A 96 -13.62 6.74 4.01
N THR A 97 -14.24 6.76 5.21
CA THR A 97 -14.95 7.92 5.72
C THR A 97 -14.04 9.15 5.78
N ASP A 98 -12.83 8.98 6.31
CA ASP A 98 -11.85 10.06 6.41
C ASP A 98 -11.30 10.48 5.03
N ALA A 99 -10.98 9.51 4.16
CA ALA A 99 -10.47 9.78 2.80
C ALA A 99 -11.50 10.54 1.95
N ASP A 100 -12.77 10.14 2.00
CA ASP A 100 -13.88 10.82 1.32
C ASP A 100 -14.09 12.23 1.88
N GLY A 101 -14.00 12.41 3.21
CA GLY A 101 -14.03 13.70 3.87
C GLY A 101 -12.91 14.65 3.42
N LEU A 102 -11.75 14.10 3.04
CA LEU A 102 -10.63 14.84 2.46
C LEU A 102 -10.73 15.00 0.93
N ASN A 103 -11.80 14.52 0.29
CA ASN A 103 -12.00 14.51 -1.16
C ASN A 103 -10.88 13.75 -1.92
N VAL A 104 -10.31 12.73 -1.28
CA VAL A 104 -9.32 11.82 -1.88
C VAL A 104 -10.05 10.73 -2.65
N ARG A 105 -9.70 10.54 -3.91
CA ARG A 105 -10.29 9.48 -4.74
C ARG A 105 -9.71 8.12 -4.37
N HIS A 106 -10.57 7.12 -4.31
CA HIS A 106 -10.16 5.73 -4.10
C HIS A 106 -9.12 5.30 -5.14
N ALA A 107 -8.17 4.47 -4.74
CA ALA A 107 -7.20 3.91 -5.67
C ALA A 107 -7.89 3.04 -6.74
N THR A 108 -7.20 2.77 -7.84
CA THR A 108 -7.71 1.86 -8.88
C THR A 108 -7.89 0.45 -8.33
N ILE A 109 -7.00 0.04 -7.43
CA ILE A 109 -7.03 -1.25 -6.75
C ILE A 109 -6.54 -1.04 -5.31
N ASN A 110 -7.27 -1.62 -4.36
CA ASN A 110 -6.91 -1.64 -2.94
C ASN A 110 -6.79 -3.09 -2.44
N PRO A 111 -5.68 -3.78 -2.74
CA PRO A 111 -5.51 -5.16 -2.32
C PRO A 111 -5.35 -5.25 -0.80
N LYS A 112 -5.96 -6.28 -0.20
CA LYS A 112 -5.76 -6.64 1.19
C LYS A 112 -4.65 -7.69 1.30
N ALA A 113 -3.86 -7.65 2.35
CA ALA A 113 -2.80 -8.64 2.58
C ALA A 113 -3.40 -10.06 2.73
N THR A 114 -4.49 -10.19 3.48
CA THR A 114 -5.17 -11.47 3.71
C THR A 114 -5.68 -12.15 2.44
N GLU A 115 -6.10 -11.37 1.44
CA GLU A 115 -6.60 -11.87 0.16
C GLU A 115 -5.46 -12.31 -0.79
N ASN A 116 -4.21 -12.06 -0.44
CA ASN A 116 -3.05 -12.30 -1.29
C ASN A 116 -1.97 -13.22 -0.65
N ILE A 117 -2.30 -13.91 0.43
CA ILE A 117 -1.35 -14.76 1.16
C ILE A 117 -0.73 -15.84 0.26
N ASP A 118 -1.53 -16.52 -0.56
CA ASP A 118 -1.03 -17.55 -1.45
C ASP A 118 -0.02 -17.00 -2.47
N ALA A 119 -0.30 -15.82 -3.04
CA ALA A 119 0.61 -15.15 -3.96
C ALA A 119 1.91 -14.69 -3.25
N ILE A 120 1.81 -14.24 -1.99
CA ILE A 120 2.97 -13.88 -1.17
C ILE A 120 3.85 -15.10 -0.92
N ILE A 121 3.25 -16.23 -0.51
CA ILE A 121 3.96 -17.49 -0.30
C ILE A 121 4.66 -17.96 -1.58
N GLN A 122 3.98 -17.88 -2.71
CA GLN A 122 4.57 -18.26 -4.01
C GLN A 122 5.78 -17.38 -4.38
N ILE A 123 5.71 -16.07 -4.12
CA ILE A 123 6.83 -15.15 -4.36
C ILE A 123 8.00 -15.52 -3.44
N ILE A 124 7.74 -15.75 -2.15
CA ILE A 124 8.77 -16.13 -1.16
C ILE A 124 9.45 -17.43 -1.58
N SER A 125 8.68 -18.47 -1.91
CA SER A 125 9.23 -19.76 -2.39
C SER A 125 10.10 -19.59 -3.62
N THR A 126 9.66 -18.78 -4.59
CA THR A 126 10.44 -18.47 -5.79
C THR A 126 11.75 -17.74 -5.46
N LEU A 127 11.76 -16.86 -4.48
CA LEU A 127 12.97 -16.16 -4.04
C LEU A 127 13.97 -17.11 -3.35
N ILE A 128 13.47 -18.06 -2.54
CA ILE A 128 14.31 -19.11 -1.94
C ILE A 128 14.92 -20.00 -3.03
N GLU A 129 14.12 -20.49 -3.97
CA GLU A 129 14.58 -21.33 -5.09
C GLU A 129 15.66 -20.64 -5.93
N LYS A 130 15.55 -19.32 -6.11
CA LYS A 130 16.54 -18.52 -6.86
C LYS A 130 17.75 -18.09 -6.03
N GLY A 131 17.81 -18.41 -4.74
CA GLY A 131 18.91 -18.06 -3.86
C GLY A 131 18.92 -16.59 -3.41
N TYR A 132 17.80 -15.87 -3.56
CA TYR A 132 17.64 -14.49 -3.08
C TYR A 132 17.03 -14.40 -1.69
N ALA A 133 16.56 -15.49 -1.14
CA ALA A 133 16.04 -15.57 0.22
C ALA A 133 16.51 -16.86 0.89
N TYR A 134 16.56 -16.89 2.21
CA TYR A 134 16.99 -18.03 3.01
C TYR A 134 16.15 -18.15 4.28
N GLU A 135 16.01 -19.37 4.78
CA GLU A 135 15.34 -19.66 6.03
C GLU A 135 16.33 -19.59 7.21
N ALA A 136 15.93 -18.96 8.30
CA ALA A 136 16.66 -18.94 9.55
C ALA A 136 15.70 -18.86 10.74
N GLN A 137 15.78 -19.80 11.68
CA GLN A 137 15.03 -19.82 12.93
C GLN A 137 13.49 -19.76 12.75
N GLY A 138 12.96 -20.28 11.65
CA GLY A 138 11.53 -20.29 11.34
C GLY A 138 11.03 -19.06 10.55
N ASP A 139 11.92 -18.12 10.25
CA ASP A 139 11.64 -16.96 9.41
C ASP A 139 12.34 -17.06 8.07
N VAL A 140 11.89 -16.29 7.09
CA VAL A 140 12.53 -16.17 5.78
C VAL A 140 13.05 -14.75 5.59
N TYR A 141 14.32 -14.66 5.21
CA TYR A 141 15.01 -13.38 5.00
C TYR A 141 15.41 -13.22 3.54
N PHE A 142 15.23 -12.03 3.02
CA PHE A 142 15.77 -11.62 1.71
C PHE A 142 17.23 -11.19 1.87
N SER A 143 18.14 -11.64 0.99
CA SER A 143 19.58 -11.35 1.03
C SER A 143 19.97 -10.23 0.06
#